data_c6be95c156f1549fe51e1f6d4283256c
#
_entry.id   c6be95c156f1549fe51e1f6d4283256c
#
_cell.length_a   1.000
_cell.length_b   1.000
_cell.length_c   1.000
_cell.angle_alpha   90.00
_cell.angle_beta   90.00
_cell.angle_gamma   90.00
#
_symmetry.space_group_name_H-M   'P 1'
#
loop_
_entity.id
_entity.type
_entity.pdbx_description
1 polymer ?
#
loop_
_entity_poly.entity_id
_entity_poly.type
_entity_poly.pdbx_seq_one_letter_code
_entity_poly.pdbx_strand_id
1 'polypeptide(L)'
;MSGDAKILIETAARRFVEEVPALAPMKLVVGVELHGRGDIQHFRLQMPEAQVTKGPADDARINVEMRREFFNIMAADGKVPDWIEAFTYGKAKATGPTQFLKLISTVVDKHQERERLKSARKHA
;
A
#
# COMPACT_ATOMS: atom_id res chain seq x y z
N MET A 1 3.22 18.68 -6.55
CA MET A 1 4.58 18.61 -7.05
C MET A 1 5.13 17.20 -6.91
N SER A 2 6.01 16.80 -7.83
CA SER A 2 6.49 15.42 -7.89
C SER A 2 7.24 14.97 -6.64
N GLY A 3 7.95 15.89 -5.95
CA GLY A 3 8.67 15.59 -4.71
C GLY A 3 7.75 15.22 -3.56
N ASP A 4 6.58 15.84 -3.51
CA ASP A 4 5.61 15.58 -2.45
C ASP A 4 5.01 14.19 -2.56
N ALA A 5 4.73 13.73 -3.79
CA ALA A 5 4.20 12.40 -4.02
C ALA A 5 5.18 11.31 -3.54
N LYS A 6 6.47 11.49 -3.82
CA LYS A 6 7.50 10.57 -3.36
C LYS A 6 7.52 10.46 -1.84
N ILE A 7 7.51 11.59 -1.16
CA ILE A 7 7.52 11.64 0.31
C ILE A 7 6.26 10.98 0.88
N LEU A 8 5.11 11.24 0.28
CA LEU A 8 3.85 10.65 0.72
C LEU A 8 3.84 9.13 0.54
N ILE A 9 4.40 8.62 -0.55
CA ILE A 9 4.50 7.18 -0.78
C ILE A 9 5.41 6.55 0.29
N GLU A 10 6.56 7.17 0.55
CA GLU A 10 7.48 6.68 1.59
C GLU A 10 6.80 6.64 2.95
N THR A 11 6.09 7.69 3.31
CA THR A 11 5.38 7.79 4.59
C THR A 11 4.28 6.74 4.71
N ALA A 12 3.47 6.58 3.67
CA ALA A 12 2.38 5.60 3.66
C ALA A 12 2.93 4.18 3.75
N ALA A 13 4.01 3.89 3.02
CA ALA A 13 4.63 2.57 3.01
C ALA A 13 5.22 2.21 4.38
N ARG A 14 5.92 3.14 5.02
CA ARG A 14 6.46 2.91 6.36
C ARG A 14 5.36 2.62 7.37
N ARG A 15 4.30 3.42 7.31
CA ARG A 15 3.15 3.23 8.22
C ARG A 15 2.53 1.85 8.01
N PHE A 16 2.39 1.44 6.76
CA PHE A 16 1.80 0.14 6.45
C PHE A 16 2.64 -1.01 7.00
N VAL A 17 3.97 -0.95 6.85
CA VAL A 17 4.88 -1.97 7.40
C VAL A 17 4.88 -1.94 8.93
N GLU A 18 4.81 -0.76 9.53
CA GLU A 18 4.72 -0.64 10.99
C GLU A 18 3.43 -1.26 11.53
N GLU A 19 2.32 -1.08 10.83
CA GLU A 19 1.05 -1.68 11.21
C GLU A 19 1.02 -3.20 10.95
N VAL A 20 1.66 -3.65 9.86
CA VAL A 20 1.67 -5.07 9.48
C VAL A 20 3.11 -5.54 9.31
N PRO A 21 3.83 -5.77 10.43
CA PRO A 21 5.25 -6.15 10.37
C PRO A 21 5.54 -7.44 9.61
N ALA A 22 4.57 -8.33 9.51
CA ALA A 22 4.72 -9.58 8.77
C ALA A 22 4.96 -9.40 7.28
N LEU A 23 4.73 -8.17 6.74
CA LEU A 23 5.03 -7.87 5.34
C LEU A 23 6.52 -7.62 5.09
N ALA A 24 7.27 -7.24 6.13
CA ALA A 24 8.68 -6.89 5.96
C ALA A 24 9.53 -8.01 5.35
N PRO A 25 9.42 -9.29 5.80
CA PRO A 25 10.22 -10.36 5.21
C PRO A 25 9.93 -10.66 3.75
N MET A 26 8.81 -10.18 3.22
CA MET A 26 8.42 -10.44 1.84
C MET A 26 9.26 -9.67 0.82
N LYS A 27 9.92 -8.60 1.25
CA LYS A 27 10.81 -7.79 0.39
C LYS A 27 10.15 -7.41 -0.94
N LEU A 28 9.03 -6.75 -0.85
CA LEU A 28 8.21 -6.42 -2.02
C LEU A 28 8.76 -5.26 -2.84
N VAL A 29 8.72 -5.40 -4.17
CA VAL A 29 8.91 -4.28 -5.08
C VAL A 29 7.55 -4.00 -5.72
N VAL A 30 7.05 -2.80 -5.52
CA VAL A 30 5.71 -2.40 -5.96
C VAL A 30 5.81 -1.24 -6.94
N GLY A 31 5.16 -1.39 -8.10
CA GLY A 31 4.96 -0.28 -9.02
C GLY A 31 3.76 0.53 -8.55
N VAL A 32 3.94 1.83 -8.39
CA VAL A 32 2.85 2.73 -7.99
C VAL A 32 2.53 3.66 -9.13
N GLU A 33 1.25 3.74 -9.47
CA GLU A 33 0.77 4.53 -10.58
C GLU A 33 -0.31 5.48 -10.06
N LEU A 34 -0.02 6.78 -10.11
CA LEU A 34 -0.94 7.82 -9.63
C LEU A 34 -1.50 8.57 -10.82
N HIS A 35 -2.81 8.50 -11.00
CA HIS A 35 -3.52 9.12 -12.11
C HIS A 35 -3.98 10.52 -11.73
N GLY A 36 -3.45 11.53 -12.43
CA GLY A 36 -3.89 12.90 -12.30
C GLY A 36 -4.77 13.31 -13.47
N ARG A 37 -4.95 14.62 -13.64
CA ARG A 37 -5.71 15.17 -14.77
C ARG A 37 -4.81 15.21 -16.01
N GLY A 38 -4.98 14.22 -16.87
CA GLY A 38 -4.24 14.15 -18.12
C GLY A 38 -2.80 13.64 -18.00
N ASP A 39 -2.38 13.24 -16.80
CA ASP A 39 -1.05 12.67 -16.61
C ASP A 39 -1.08 11.47 -15.67
N ILE A 40 -0.05 10.65 -15.77
CA ILE A 40 0.14 9.49 -14.91
C ILE A 40 1.57 9.54 -14.37
N GLN A 41 1.71 9.46 -13.05
CA GLN A 41 3.02 9.40 -12.41
C GLN A 41 3.32 7.96 -12.01
N HIS A 42 4.53 7.52 -12.32
CA HIS A 42 5.00 6.18 -12.00
C HIS A 42 6.10 6.25 -10.95
N PHE A 43 6.04 5.37 -9.96
CA PHE A 43 7.06 5.25 -8.92
C PHE A 43 7.38 3.78 -8.67
N ARG A 44 8.61 3.53 -8.28
CA ARG A 44 9.06 2.23 -7.82
C ARG A 44 9.23 2.28 -6.31
N LEU A 45 8.50 1.44 -5.60
CA LEU A 45 8.55 1.36 -4.15
C LEU A 45 9.19 0.05 -3.74
N GLN A 46 10.30 0.12 -2.98
CA GLN A 46 10.95 -1.05 -2.44
C GLN A 46 10.65 -1.17 -0.94
N MET A 47 10.06 -2.28 -0.58
CA MET A 47 9.69 -2.61 0.80
C MET A 47 10.65 -3.66 1.36
N PRO A 48 10.96 -3.70 2.65
CA PRO A 48 10.37 -2.91 3.74
C PRO A 48 11.02 -1.55 3.96
N GLU A 49 12.09 -1.23 3.22
CA GLU A 49 12.86 0.01 3.40
C GLU A 49 12.05 1.26 3.11
N ALA A 50 10.92 1.11 2.42
CA ALA A 50 10.09 2.21 1.94
C ALA A 50 10.89 3.20 1.09
N GLN A 51 11.74 2.65 0.23
CA GLN A 51 12.58 3.45 -0.68
C GLN A 51 11.82 3.66 -1.99
N VAL A 52 11.63 4.91 -2.36
CA VAL A 52 10.86 5.29 -3.55
C VAL A 52 11.76 5.92 -4.59
N THR A 53 11.63 5.44 -5.83
CA THR A 53 12.32 5.98 -6.99
C THR A 53 11.27 6.39 -8.01
N LYS A 54 11.43 7.56 -8.62
CA LYS A 54 10.53 8.02 -9.67
C LYS A 54 10.79 7.25 -10.95
N GLY A 55 9.72 6.80 -11.59
CA GLY A 55 9.78 6.08 -12.85
C GLY A 55 9.11 4.71 -12.79
N PRO A 56 8.98 4.05 -13.96
CA PRO A 56 8.37 2.71 -14.00
C PRO A 56 9.19 1.69 -13.23
N ALA A 57 8.52 0.71 -12.67
CA ALA A 57 9.14 -0.37 -11.91
C ALA A 57 9.11 -1.66 -12.73
N ASP A 58 10.13 -1.87 -13.55
CA ASP A 58 10.20 -3.04 -14.43
C ASP A 58 10.36 -4.35 -13.67
N ASP A 59 10.91 -4.27 -12.47
CA ASP A 59 11.11 -5.44 -11.60
C ASP A 59 9.99 -5.62 -10.57
N ALA A 60 8.93 -4.82 -10.64
CA ALA A 60 7.82 -4.94 -9.70
C ALA A 60 6.99 -6.18 -10.00
N ARG A 61 6.68 -6.94 -8.95
CA ARG A 61 5.76 -8.07 -9.04
C ARG A 61 4.32 -7.64 -8.88
N ILE A 62 4.11 -6.51 -8.19
CA ILE A 62 2.78 -5.98 -7.94
C ILE A 62 2.75 -4.55 -8.42
N ASN A 63 1.67 -4.19 -9.09
CA ASN A 63 1.43 -2.81 -9.51
C ASN A 63 0.14 -2.33 -8.85
N VAL A 64 0.20 -1.15 -8.27
CA VAL A 64 -0.93 -0.51 -7.60
C VAL A 64 -1.23 0.78 -8.34
N GLU A 65 -2.50 0.98 -8.67
CA GLU A 65 -2.93 2.22 -9.33
C GLU A 65 -4.09 2.86 -8.60
N MET A 66 -4.11 4.17 -8.56
CA MET A 66 -5.20 4.95 -7.98
C MET A 66 -5.13 6.39 -8.42
N ARG A 67 -6.18 7.14 -8.17
CA ARG A 67 -6.19 8.57 -8.45
C ARG A 67 -5.28 9.30 -7.45
N ARG A 68 -4.55 10.29 -7.94
CA ARG A 68 -3.63 11.08 -7.11
C ARG A 68 -4.35 11.75 -5.94
N GLU A 69 -5.51 12.33 -6.20
CA GLU A 69 -6.29 12.99 -5.15
C GLU A 69 -6.66 12.03 -4.03
N PHE A 70 -7.10 10.83 -4.39
CA PHE A 70 -7.44 9.80 -3.42
C PHE A 70 -6.21 9.38 -2.62
N PHE A 71 -5.08 9.17 -3.31
CA PHE A 71 -3.83 8.81 -2.66
C PHE A 71 -3.40 9.86 -1.64
N ASN A 72 -3.49 11.14 -1.99
CA ASN A 72 -3.11 12.22 -1.09
C ASN A 72 -3.92 12.20 0.21
N ILE A 73 -5.20 11.91 0.12
CA ILE A 73 -6.07 11.78 1.28
C ILE A 73 -5.66 10.57 2.12
N MET A 74 -5.47 9.43 1.49
CA MET A 74 -5.11 8.19 2.17
C MET A 74 -3.73 8.25 2.82
N ALA A 75 -2.77 8.88 2.16
CA ALA A 75 -1.41 8.98 2.68
C ALA A 75 -1.34 9.81 3.95
N ALA A 76 -2.25 10.77 4.12
CA ALA A 76 -2.29 11.61 5.31
C ALA A 76 -2.80 10.83 6.53
N ASP A 77 -3.91 10.12 6.40
CA ASP A 77 -4.61 9.53 7.54
C ASP A 77 -4.97 8.05 7.38
N GLY A 78 -4.74 7.46 6.22
CA GLY A 78 -5.17 6.10 5.93
C GLY A 78 -4.50 5.05 6.80
N LYS A 79 -5.32 4.19 7.38
CA LYS A 79 -4.88 3.01 8.14
C LYS A 79 -5.14 1.76 7.31
N VAL A 80 -4.65 0.60 7.79
CA VAL A 80 -4.81 -0.65 7.05
C VAL A 80 -6.27 -0.93 6.68
N PRO A 81 -7.27 -0.78 7.59
CA PRO A 81 -8.66 -1.00 7.19
C PRO A 81 -9.13 -0.09 6.07
N ASP A 82 -8.65 1.15 6.03
CA ASP A 82 -9.00 2.10 4.98
C ASP A 82 -8.46 1.66 3.61
N TRP A 83 -7.24 1.13 3.61
CA TRP A 83 -6.64 0.58 2.39
C TRP A 83 -7.37 -0.67 1.90
N ILE A 84 -7.75 -1.56 2.82
CA ILE A 84 -8.54 -2.74 2.48
C ILE A 84 -9.84 -2.33 1.81
N GLU A 85 -10.53 -1.35 2.39
CA GLU A 85 -11.76 -0.81 1.83
C GLU A 85 -11.54 -0.22 0.43
N ALA A 86 -10.45 0.54 0.25
CA ALA A 86 -10.14 1.14 -1.04
C ALA A 86 -9.97 0.09 -2.14
N PHE A 87 -9.26 -1.00 -1.84
CA PHE A 87 -9.08 -2.08 -2.80
C PHE A 87 -10.36 -2.87 -3.03
N THR A 88 -11.16 -3.05 -1.98
CA THR A 88 -12.43 -3.77 -2.06
C THR A 88 -13.42 -3.06 -2.99
N TYR A 89 -13.49 -1.74 -2.90
CA TYR A 89 -14.45 -0.96 -3.70
C TYR A 89 -13.86 -0.39 -4.99
N GLY A 90 -12.65 -0.78 -5.33
CA GLY A 90 -12.04 -0.40 -6.61
C GLY A 90 -11.50 1.03 -6.68
N LYS A 91 -11.39 1.72 -5.55
CA LYS A 91 -10.75 3.05 -5.51
C LYS A 91 -9.25 2.95 -5.70
N ALA A 92 -8.68 1.82 -5.31
CA ALA A 92 -7.31 1.44 -5.61
C ALA A 92 -7.34 0.05 -6.23
N LYS A 93 -6.46 -0.20 -7.19
CA LYS A 93 -6.39 -1.48 -7.88
C LYS A 93 -4.99 -2.05 -7.78
N ALA A 94 -4.91 -3.35 -7.52
CA ALA A 94 -3.65 -4.06 -7.49
C ALA A 94 -3.65 -5.15 -8.56
N THR A 95 -2.57 -5.22 -9.32
CA THR A 95 -2.39 -6.25 -10.34
C THR A 95 -1.08 -6.97 -10.11
N GLY A 96 -1.03 -8.25 -10.48
CA GLY A 96 0.15 -9.08 -10.29
C GLY A 96 -0.24 -10.55 -10.26
N PRO A 97 0.73 -11.45 -10.00
CA PRO A 97 0.42 -12.87 -9.89
C PRO A 97 -0.61 -13.13 -8.80
N THR A 98 -1.65 -13.89 -9.13
CA THR A 98 -2.76 -14.16 -8.21
C THR A 98 -2.29 -14.76 -6.88
N GLN A 99 -1.34 -15.69 -6.94
CA GLN A 99 -0.80 -16.33 -5.74
C GLN A 99 -0.15 -15.32 -4.79
N PHE A 100 0.54 -14.35 -5.37
CA PHE A 100 1.26 -13.32 -4.61
C PHE A 100 0.27 -12.36 -3.94
N LEU A 101 -0.75 -11.94 -4.68
CA LEU A 101 -1.81 -11.09 -4.15
C LEU A 101 -2.58 -11.77 -3.02
N LYS A 102 -2.86 -13.06 -3.17
CA LYS A 102 -3.51 -13.84 -2.13
C LYS A 102 -2.67 -13.94 -0.86
N LEU A 103 -1.36 -14.11 -1.03
CA LEU A 103 -0.44 -14.19 0.11
C LEU A 103 -0.45 -12.90 0.91
N ILE A 104 -0.37 -11.76 0.24
CA ILE A 104 -0.42 -10.45 0.89
C ILE A 104 -1.76 -10.27 1.60
N SER A 105 -2.85 -10.58 0.92
CA SER A 105 -4.18 -10.48 1.49
C SER A 105 -4.32 -11.32 2.77
N THR A 106 -3.80 -12.54 2.74
CA THR A 106 -3.82 -13.44 3.89
C THR A 106 -3.06 -12.85 5.08
N VAL A 107 -1.87 -12.30 4.84
CA VAL A 107 -1.05 -11.69 5.89
C VAL A 107 -1.77 -10.51 6.51
N VAL A 108 -2.36 -9.66 5.69
CA VAL A 108 -3.09 -8.48 6.15
C VAL A 108 -4.34 -8.88 6.93
N ASP A 109 -5.11 -9.85 6.43
CA ASP A 109 -6.32 -10.32 7.09
C ASP A 109 -6.03 -10.92 8.46
N LYS A 110 -4.96 -11.70 8.57
CA LYS A 110 -4.54 -12.26 9.86
C LYS A 110 -4.17 -11.17 10.85
N HIS A 111 -3.50 -10.13 10.39
CA HIS A 111 -3.16 -9.00 11.23
C HIS A 111 -4.41 -8.30 11.74
N GLN A 112 -5.37 -8.04 10.87
CA GLN A 112 -6.63 -7.40 11.22
C GLN A 112 -7.42 -8.23 12.24
N GLU A 113 -7.43 -9.53 12.08
CA GLU A 113 -8.09 -10.43 13.02
C GLU A 113 -7.44 -10.37 14.40
N ARG A 114 -6.11 -10.36 14.48
CA ARG A 114 -5.39 -10.23 15.74
C ARG A 114 -5.70 -8.92 16.44
N GLU A 115 -5.74 -7.83 15.66
CA GLU A 115 -6.05 -6.51 16.22
C GLU A 115 -7.48 -6.46 16.77
N ARG A 116 -8.41 -7.08 16.07
CA ARG A 116 -9.79 -7.17 16.52
C ARG A 116 -9.91 -7.95 17.84
N LEU A 117 -9.18 -9.07 17.95
CA LEU A 117 -9.16 -9.87 19.16
C LEU A 117 -8.53 -9.13 20.33
N LYS A 118 -7.45 -8.40 20.11
CA LYS A 118 -6.83 -7.57 21.14
C LYS A 118 -7.79 -6.51 21.64
N SER A 119 -8.52 -5.86 20.74
CA SER A 119 -9.50 -4.85 21.09
C SER A 119 -10.63 -5.43 21.91
N ALA A 120 -11.12 -6.61 21.53
CA ALA A 120 -12.16 -7.31 22.28
C ALA A 120 -11.72 -7.68 23.70
N ARG A 121 -10.47 -8.13 23.85
CA ARG A 121 -9.90 -8.46 25.17
C ARG A 121 -9.80 -7.25 26.08
N LYS A 122 -9.47 -6.08 25.53
CA LYS A 122 -9.37 -4.86 26.31
C LYS A 122 -10.71 -4.37 26.82
N HIS A 123 -11.79 -4.74 26.16
CA HIS A 123 -13.14 -4.32 26.51
C HIS A 123 -13.94 -5.40 27.24
N ALA A 124 -13.33 -6.54 27.46
CA ALA A 124 -13.99 -7.66 28.12
C ALA A 124 -14.07 -7.49 29.66
#